data_23817e9fb6b09a55fdddd581dc8f09ac
#
_entry.id   23817e9fb6b09a55fdddd581dc8f09ac
#
_cell.length_a   1.000
_cell.length_b   1.000
_cell.length_c   1.000
_cell.angle_alpha   90.00
_cell.angle_beta   90.00
_cell.angle_gamma   90.00
#
_symmetry.space_group_name_H-M   'P 1'
#
loop_
_entity.id
_entity.type
_entity.pdbx_description
1 polymer ?
#
loop_
_entity_poly.entity_id
_entity_poly.type
_entity_poly.pdbx_seq_one_letter_code
_entity_poly.pdbx_strand_id
1 'polypeptide(L)'
;MYIDLKEKDFTKLEEPAQIIKNGGIVVFPTETVYGIGANALNAEAVKKIYEIKKRPLSKPITLLVNSIDMIERVAKDITPFEYAIIKKFFPGPLTIILQKKDVVPDIVTSGGSTVGIRMPANEIALELINRAGVPLATPSANISDKPSKTNIKDVMSDFPEGVDCFIDGGESKIGVASTIVQVIDGVPHILRQGIITDEQINKLI
;
A
#
# COMPACT_ATOMS: atom_id res chain seq x y z
N MET A 1 8.66 -11.42 -14.81
CA MET A 1 7.48 -12.33 -14.92
C MET A 1 6.22 -11.53 -15.21
N TYR A 2 5.23 -12.10 -15.92
CA TYR A 2 3.89 -11.52 -16.13
C TYR A 2 2.81 -12.56 -15.81
N ILE A 3 1.79 -12.17 -15.03
CA ILE A 3 0.68 -13.05 -14.63
C ILE A 3 -0.63 -12.36 -14.96
N ASP A 4 -1.47 -12.98 -15.79
CA ASP A 4 -2.85 -12.58 -16.03
C ASP A 4 -3.75 -13.19 -14.94
N LEU A 5 -4.40 -12.32 -14.16
CA LEU A 5 -5.33 -12.65 -13.07
C LEU A 5 -6.73 -12.07 -13.27
N LYS A 6 -7.10 -11.71 -14.50
CA LYS A 6 -8.46 -11.18 -14.79
C LYS A 6 -9.54 -12.22 -14.45
N GLU A 7 -9.25 -13.50 -14.64
CA GLU A 7 -10.12 -14.63 -14.27
C GLU A 7 -10.02 -15.05 -12.79
N LYS A 8 -9.24 -14.31 -11.98
CA LYS A 8 -9.07 -14.50 -10.51
C LYS A 8 -8.64 -15.92 -10.09
N ASP A 9 -7.82 -16.59 -10.90
CA ASP A 9 -7.15 -17.82 -10.47
C ASP A 9 -6.02 -17.50 -9.49
N PHE A 10 -6.38 -17.38 -8.21
CA PHE A 10 -5.46 -16.99 -7.14
C PHE A 10 -4.36 -18.03 -6.87
N THR A 11 -4.41 -19.25 -7.43
CA THR A 11 -3.30 -20.21 -7.30
C THR A 11 -2.02 -19.65 -7.92
N LYS A 12 -2.14 -18.79 -8.93
CA LYS A 12 -1.02 -18.10 -9.59
C LYS A 12 -0.32 -17.05 -8.70
N LEU A 13 -0.86 -16.73 -7.53
CA LEU A 13 -0.24 -15.78 -6.60
C LEU A 13 0.84 -16.40 -5.71
N GLU A 14 1.00 -17.72 -5.71
CA GLU A 14 2.02 -18.39 -4.88
C GLU A 14 3.44 -17.91 -5.22
N GLU A 15 3.78 -17.90 -6.50
CA GLU A 15 5.11 -17.46 -6.94
C GLU A 15 5.37 -15.97 -6.68
N PRO A 16 4.46 -15.01 -6.99
CA PRO A 16 4.61 -13.62 -6.57
C PRO A 16 4.77 -13.43 -5.06
N ALA A 17 4.05 -14.20 -4.25
CA ALA A 17 4.20 -14.16 -2.80
C ALA A 17 5.59 -14.61 -2.34
N GLN A 18 6.16 -15.64 -2.97
CA GLN A 18 7.55 -16.05 -2.71
C GLN A 18 8.57 -15.01 -3.16
N ILE A 19 8.33 -14.35 -4.31
CA ILE A 19 9.16 -13.22 -4.76
C ILE A 19 9.22 -12.14 -3.67
N ILE A 20 8.06 -11.74 -3.10
CA ILE A 20 7.99 -10.77 -2.02
C ILE A 20 8.73 -11.25 -0.76
N LYS A 21 8.52 -12.50 -0.34
CA LYS A 21 9.22 -13.09 0.83
C LYS A 21 10.73 -13.04 0.67
N ASN A 22 11.21 -13.25 -0.55
CA ASN A 22 12.64 -13.24 -0.90
C ASN A 22 13.20 -11.83 -1.16
N GLY A 23 12.44 -10.77 -0.90
CA GLY A 23 12.87 -9.38 -1.07
C GLY A 23 12.83 -8.87 -2.51
N GLY A 24 12.01 -9.49 -3.36
CA GLY A 24 11.72 -9.05 -4.72
C GLY A 24 10.58 -8.02 -4.75
N ILE A 25 10.35 -7.47 -5.96
CA ILE A 25 9.42 -6.39 -6.26
C ILE A 25 8.29 -6.90 -7.14
N VAL A 26 7.04 -6.68 -6.70
CA VAL A 26 5.84 -7.09 -7.43
C VAL A 26 4.94 -5.88 -7.71
N VAL A 27 4.46 -5.75 -8.93
CA VAL A 27 3.42 -4.80 -9.32
C VAL A 27 2.08 -5.50 -9.34
N PHE A 28 1.05 -4.89 -8.75
CA PHE A 28 -0.28 -5.47 -8.64
C PHE A 28 -1.38 -4.40 -8.61
N PRO A 29 -2.62 -4.75 -9.00
CA PRO A 29 -3.74 -3.82 -8.97
C PRO A 29 -4.23 -3.56 -7.54
N THR A 30 -4.75 -2.35 -7.31
CA THR A 30 -5.66 -2.04 -6.21
C THR A 30 -6.94 -1.42 -6.79
N GLU A 31 -7.94 -1.17 -5.95
CA GLU A 31 -9.17 -0.49 -6.40
C GLU A 31 -8.93 0.97 -6.81
N THR A 32 -7.85 1.59 -6.30
CA THR A 32 -7.49 2.99 -6.59
C THR A 32 -6.63 3.11 -7.84
N VAL A 33 -5.40 2.62 -7.77
CA VAL A 33 -4.38 2.62 -8.83
C VAL A 33 -3.50 1.39 -8.67
N TYR A 34 -2.68 1.05 -9.66
CA TYR A 34 -1.68 0.00 -9.49
C TYR A 34 -0.63 0.38 -8.44
N GLY A 35 -0.23 -0.60 -7.66
CA GLY A 35 0.83 -0.50 -6.65
C GLY A 35 2.09 -1.25 -7.06
N ILE A 36 3.26 -0.74 -6.63
CA ILE A 36 4.52 -1.47 -6.68
C ILE A 36 4.94 -1.80 -5.24
N GLY A 37 5.03 -3.09 -4.92
CA GLY A 37 5.14 -3.57 -3.56
C GLY A 37 6.35 -4.45 -3.29
N ALA A 38 6.83 -4.37 -2.05
CA ALA A 38 7.86 -5.23 -1.48
C ALA A 38 7.56 -5.55 -0.02
N ASN A 39 8.25 -6.54 0.55
CA ASN A 39 8.18 -6.84 1.98
C ASN A 39 8.57 -5.60 2.80
N ALA A 40 7.63 -5.03 3.53
CA ALA A 40 7.82 -3.81 4.31
C ALA A 40 8.80 -3.96 5.48
N LEU A 41 9.02 -5.20 5.96
CA LEU A 41 9.91 -5.51 7.05
C LEU A 41 11.36 -5.76 6.60
N ASN A 42 11.60 -5.74 5.29
CA ASN A 42 12.92 -5.89 4.68
C ASN A 42 13.41 -4.55 4.12
N ALA A 43 14.31 -3.87 4.83
CA ALA A 43 14.82 -2.55 4.46
C ALA A 43 15.46 -2.52 3.05
N GLU A 44 16.18 -3.59 2.66
CA GLU A 44 16.81 -3.68 1.33
C GLU A 44 15.76 -3.82 0.22
N ALA A 45 14.67 -4.57 0.47
CA ALA A 45 13.57 -4.67 -0.48
C ALA A 45 12.85 -3.32 -0.65
N VAL A 46 12.62 -2.59 0.44
CA VAL A 46 12.04 -1.24 0.41
C VAL A 46 12.95 -0.27 -0.33
N LYS A 47 14.27 -0.34 -0.13
CA LYS A 47 15.25 0.50 -0.83
C LYS A 47 15.16 0.35 -2.36
N LYS A 48 14.97 -0.87 -2.86
CA LYS A 48 14.75 -1.13 -4.30
C LYS A 48 13.56 -0.34 -4.86
N ILE A 49 12.45 -0.20 -4.09
CA ILE A 49 11.30 0.62 -4.52
C ILE A 49 11.71 2.07 -4.74
N TYR A 50 12.49 2.66 -3.83
CA TYR A 50 12.98 4.03 -3.98
C TYR A 50 13.85 4.20 -5.24
N GLU A 51 14.75 3.25 -5.48
CA GLU A 51 15.66 3.24 -6.64
C GLU A 51 14.89 3.12 -7.96
N ILE A 52 14.03 2.09 -8.09
CA ILE A 52 13.24 1.82 -9.31
C ILE A 52 12.33 3.01 -9.66
N LYS A 53 11.67 3.58 -8.65
CA LYS A 53 10.76 4.72 -8.84
C LYS A 53 11.46 6.07 -8.99
N LYS A 54 12.76 6.15 -8.75
CA LYS A 54 13.50 7.42 -8.58
C LYS A 54 12.82 8.31 -7.52
N ARG A 55 12.39 7.67 -6.40
CA ARG A 55 11.65 8.33 -5.34
C ARG A 55 12.62 8.97 -4.34
N PRO A 56 12.40 10.23 -3.95
CA PRO A 56 13.17 10.83 -2.86
C PRO A 56 12.98 10.06 -1.54
N LEU A 57 14.07 9.78 -0.82
CA LEU A 57 14.02 9.09 0.49
C LEU A 57 13.23 9.86 1.55
N SER A 58 12.99 11.16 1.35
CA SER A 58 12.16 12.01 2.21
C SER A 58 10.65 11.79 2.05
N LYS A 59 10.22 10.98 1.07
CA LYS A 59 8.80 10.67 0.85
C LYS A 59 8.48 9.28 1.45
N PRO A 60 7.82 9.16 2.61
CA PRO A 60 7.51 7.86 3.23
C PRO A 60 6.60 7.01 2.35
N ILE A 61 6.59 5.70 2.61
CA ILE A 61 5.79 4.71 1.87
C ILE A 61 4.68 4.15 2.74
N THR A 62 3.47 4.05 2.19
CA THR A 62 2.31 3.41 2.84
C THR A 62 2.49 1.89 2.89
N LEU A 63 2.10 1.29 4.01
CA LEU A 63 1.99 -0.16 4.15
C LEU A 63 0.60 -0.63 3.75
N LEU A 64 0.52 -1.64 2.88
CA LEU A 64 -0.71 -2.38 2.65
C LEU A 64 -0.75 -3.61 3.56
N VAL A 65 -1.93 -3.83 4.15
CA VAL A 65 -2.22 -4.92 5.09
C VAL A 65 -3.52 -5.64 4.67
N ASN A 66 -3.78 -6.82 5.22
CA ASN A 66 -5.00 -7.59 4.95
C ASN A 66 -5.87 -7.85 6.18
N SER A 67 -5.44 -7.45 7.37
CA SER A 67 -6.16 -7.72 8.63
C SER A 67 -5.82 -6.69 9.70
N ILE A 68 -6.65 -6.64 10.75
CA ILE A 68 -6.40 -5.85 11.96
C ILE A 68 -5.13 -6.37 12.67
N ASP A 69 -4.98 -7.70 12.79
CA ASP A 69 -3.80 -8.31 13.40
C ASP A 69 -2.51 -7.84 12.71
N MET A 70 -2.53 -7.71 11.38
CA MET A 70 -1.36 -7.19 10.64
C MET A 70 -1.12 -5.70 10.90
N ILE A 71 -2.17 -4.90 11.11
CA ILE A 71 -2.04 -3.49 11.56
C ILE A 71 -1.35 -3.47 12.93
N GLU A 72 -1.83 -4.26 13.90
CA GLU A 72 -1.29 -4.31 15.26
C GLU A 72 0.16 -4.84 15.32
N ARG A 73 0.60 -5.60 14.33
CA ARG A 73 2.01 -6.01 14.22
C ARG A 73 2.95 -4.85 13.90
N VAL A 74 2.50 -3.82 13.19
CA VAL A 74 3.33 -2.71 12.68
C VAL A 74 3.02 -1.35 13.32
N ALA A 75 1.86 -1.20 13.97
CA ALA A 75 1.44 0.01 14.66
C ALA A 75 1.20 -0.23 16.15
N LYS A 76 1.29 0.84 16.95
CA LYS A 76 1.05 0.86 18.39
C LYS A 76 0.20 2.06 18.80
N ASP A 77 -0.27 2.05 20.04
CA ASP A 77 -0.99 3.17 20.66
C ASP A 77 -2.21 3.64 19.85
N ILE A 78 -2.88 2.70 19.18
CA ILE A 78 -4.04 2.99 18.33
C ILE A 78 -5.22 3.37 19.22
N THR A 79 -5.70 4.61 19.08
CA THR A 79 -6.81 5.14 19.87
C THR A 79 -8.16 4.53 19.46
N PRO A 80 -9.20 4.56 20.33
CA PRO A 80 -10.53 4.12 19.97
C PRO A 80 -11.11 4.82 18.74
N PHE A 81 -10.79 6.10 18.53
CA PHE A 81 -11.23 6.86 17.36
C PHE A 81 -10.53 6.41 16.07
N GLU A 82 -9.22 6.17 16.11
CA GLU A 82 -8.49 5.58 14.98
C GLU A 82 -9.02 4.19 14.62
N TYR A 83 -9.35 3.35 15.61
CA TYR A 83 -10.02 2.08 15.37
C TYR A 83 -11.41 2.26 14.73
N ALA A 84 -12.17 3.28 15.10
CA ALA A 84 -13.46 3.59 14.47
C ALA A 84 -13.28 3.95 12.98
N ILE A 85 -12.27 4.76 12.66
CA ILE A 85 -11.90 5.09 11.26
C ILE A 85 -11.52 3.83 10.49
N ILE A 86 -10.63 3.00 11.05
CA ILE A 86 -10.19 1.73 10.44
C ILE A 86 -11.41 0.84 10.17
N LYS A 87 -12.24 0.61 11.17
CA LYS A 87 -13.44 -0.26 11.08
C LYS A 87 -14.45 0.24 10.05
N LYS A 88 -14.55 1.56 9.86
CA LYS A 88 -15.49 2.17 8.92
C LYS A 88 -15.02 2.12 7.48
N PHE A 89 -13.72 2.35 7.24
CA PHE A 89 -13.20 2.60 5.91
C PHE A 89 -12.27 1.50 5.36
N PHE A 90 -11.95 0.47 6.16
CA PHE A 90 -11.17 -0.68 5.69
C PHE A 90 -12.05 -1.92 5.50
N PRO A 91 -11.83 -2.68 4.43
CA PRO A 91 -10.94 -2.38 3.30
C PRO A 91 -11.47 -1.22 2.44
N GLY A 92 -10.58 -0.36 1.94
CA GLY A 92 -11.00 0.80 1.13
C GLY A 92 -9.91 1.81 0.77
N PRO A 93 -10.33 2.92 0.13
CA PRO A 93 -9.42 3.93 -0.41
C PRO A 93 -9.00 4.98 0.64
N LEU A 94 -8.80 4.55 1.89
CA LEU A 94 -8.28 5.37 2.99
C LEU A 94 -6.91 4.85 3.42
N THR A 95 -5.99 5.76 3.72
CA THR A 95 -4.73 5.52 4.41
C THR A 95 -4.79 6.28 5.74
N ILE A 96 -4.58 5.59 6.85
CA ILE A 96 -4.47 6.21 8.18
C ILE A 96 -3.00 6.25 8.62
N ILE A 97 -2.59 7.36 9.21
CA ILE A 97 -1.25 7.53 9.80
C ILE A 97 -1.32 7.12 11.26
N LEU A 98 -0.52 6.13 11.66
CA LEU A 98 -0.47 5.59 13.03
C LEU A 98 0.95 5.63 13.58
N GLN A 99 1.12 5.52 14.90
CA GLN A 99 2.42 5.35 15.53
C GLN A 99 3.03 4.02 15.12
N LYS A 100 4.26 4.04 14.56
CA LYS A 100 4.92 2.81 14.13
C LYS A 100 5.49 2.02 15.30
N LYS A 101 5.55 0.69 15.17
CA LYS A 101 6.40 -0.18 15.99
C LYS A 101 7.82 -0.25 15.40
N ASP A 102 8.79 -0.60 16.24
CA ASP A 102 10.21 -0.68 15.84
C ASP A 102 10.50 -1.75 14.78
N VAL A 103 9.60 -2.70 14.59
CA VAL A 103 9.67 -3.71 13.52
C VAL A 103 9.61 -3.07 12.12
N VAL A 104 9.05 -1.86 11.99
CA VAL A 104 8.98 -1.13 10.72
C VAL A 104 10.30 -0.37 10.50
N PRO A 105 11.08 -0.73 9.45
CA PRO A 105 12.34 -0.07 9.16
C PRO A 105 12.18 1.44 8.91
N ASP A 106 13.16 2.24 9.36
CA ASP A 106 13.14 3.70 9.22
C ASP A 106 13.05 4.18 7.77
N ILE A 107 13.58 3.42 6.82
CA ILE A 107 13.48 3.75 5.39
C ILE A 107 12.02 3.81 4.92
N VAL A 108 11.10 3.05 5.51
CA VAL A 108 9.66 3.09 5.18
C VAL A 108 9.04 4.43 5.55
N THR A 109 9.45 4.99 6.67
CA THR A 109 8.88 6.20 7.28
C THR A 109 9.73 7.44 7.08
N SER A 110 10.81 7.32 6.30
CA SER A 110 11.80 8.41 6.13
C SER A 110 12.40 8.88 7.47
N GLY A 111 12.57 7.96 8.44
CA GLY A 111 13.05 8.25 9.79
C GLY A 111 11.97 8.77 10.76
N GLY A 112 10.72 8.90 10.32
CA GLY A 112 9.61 9.35 11.18
C GLY A 112 9.12 8.26 12.15
N SER A 113 8.40 8.71 13.21
CA SER A 113 7.79 7.84 14.23
C SER A 113 6.42 7.27 13.82
N THR A 114 5.87 7.70 12.69
CA THR A 114 4.54 7.30 12.21
C THR A 114 4.62 6.58 10.87
N VAL A 115 3.62 5.74 10.59
CA VAL A 115 3.51 4.96 9.35
C VAL A 115 2.10 5.06 8.78
N GLY A 116 2.00 5.25 7.47
CA GLY A 116 0.73 5.18 6.76
C GLY A 116 0.31 3.74 6.52
N ILE A 117 -0.91 3.36 6.89
CA ILE A 117 -1.46 2.01 6.74
C ILE A 117 -2.76 2.06 5.96
N ARG A 118 -2.94 1.09 5.07
CA ARG A 118 -4.17 0.91 4.29
C ARG A 118 -4.47 -0.57 4.09
N MET A 119 -5.74 -0.93 4.13
CA MET A 119 -6.24 -2.24 3.68
C MET A 119 -6.99 -2.01 2.36
N PRO A 120 -6.44 -2.45 1.20
CA PRO A 120 -7.05 -2.15 -0.09
C PRO A 120 -8.32 -2.98 -0.31
N ALA A 121 -9.37 -2.40 -0.95
CA ALA A 121 -10.56 -3.11 -1.35
C ALA A 121 -10.38 -3.82 -2.71
N ASN A 122 -9.35 -4.67 -2.81
CA ASN A 122 -9.02 -5.41 -4.01
C ASN A 122 -8.62 -6.85 -3.64
N GLU A 123 -9.34 -7.84 -4.15
CA GLU A 123 -9.17 -9.25 -3.80
C GLU A 123 -7.76 -9.79 -4.17
N ILE A 124 -7.19 -9.35 -5.30
CA ILE A 124 -5.85 -9.77 -5.74
C ILE A 124 -4.80 -9.23 -4.75
N ALA A 125 -4.90 -7.95 -4.39
CA ALA A 125 -3.99 -7.34 -3.42
C ALA A 125 -4.08 -8.00 -2.05
N LEU A 126 -5.31 -8.23 -1.55
CA LEU A 126 -5.53 -8.87 -0.24
C LEU A 126 -5.01 -10.31 -0.22
N GLU A 127 -5.25 -11.09 -1.27
CA GLU A 127 -4.76 -12.47 -1.34
C GLU A 127 -3.23 -12.55 -1.52
N LEU A 128 -2.64 -11.62 -2.28
CA LEU A 128 -1.18 -11.51 -2.38
C LEU A 128 -0.54 -11.24 -1.01
N ILE A 129 -1.10 -10.28 -0.24
CA ILE A 129 -0.63 -9.97 1.11
C ILE A 129 -0.81 -11.16 2.04
N ASN A 130 -1.95 -11.86 1.93
CA ASN A 130 -2.24 -13.07 2.70
C ASN A 130 -1.18 -14.16 2.49
N ARG A 131 -0.88 -14.50 1.24
CA ARG A 131 0.13 -15.51 0.87
C ARG A 131 1.55 -15.08 1.23
N ALA A 132 1.87 -13.80 1.08
CA ALA A 132 3.15 -13.25 1.50
C ALA A 132 3.32 -13.30 3.03
N GLY A 133 2.24 -13.18 3.82
CA GLY A 133 2.24 -13.22 5.27
C GLY A 133 2.94 -12.03 5.94
N VAL A 134 3.24 -10.99 5.16
CA VAL A 134 3.92 -9.76 5.60
C VAL A 134 3.22 -8.52 5.05
N PRO A 135 3.27 -7.37 5.75
CA PRO A 135 2.80 -6.10 5.21
C PRO A 135 3.65 -5.70 3.99
N LEU A 136 3.04 -5.06 3.01
CA LEU A 136 3.74 -4.62 1.79
C LEU A 136 3.96 -3.11 1.81
N ALA A 137 5.21 -2.66 1.71
CA ALA A 137 5.53 -1.27 1.41
C ALA A 137 5.13 -0.99 -0.05
N THR A 138 4.08 -0.16 -0.23
CA THR A 138 3.43 -0.05 -1.55
C THR A 138 3.07 1.41 -1.89
N PRO A 139 3.91 2.14 -2.60
CA PRO A 139 3.50 3.36 -3.30
C PRO A 139 2.77 3.01 -4.61
N SER A 140 2.15 4.01 -5.26
CA SER A 140 1.59 3.86 -6.61
C SER A 140 2.65 3.42 -7.63
N ALA A 141 2.26 2.60 -8.61
CA ALA A 141 3.16 2.08 -9.65
C ALA A 141 3.33 3.08 -10.80
N ASN A 142 4.12 4.14 -10.57
CA ASN A 142 4.54 5.16 -11.53
C ASN A 142 5.91 5.70 -11.14
N ILE A 143 6.66 6.26 -12.07
CA ILE A 143 7.86 7.05 -11.74
C ILE A 143 7.44 8.25 -10.87
N SER A 144 8.24 8.59 -9.85
CA SER A 144 7.92 9.67 -8.92
C SER A 144 7.54 10.97 -9.64
N ASP A 145 6.50 11.61 -9.12
CA ASP A 145 5.95 12.88 -9.64
C ASP A 145 5.27 12.79 -11.02
N LYS A 146 5.16 11.57 -11.61
CA LYS A 146 4.30 11.33 -12.78
C LYS A 146 2.91 10.85 -12.34
N PRO A 147 1.87 10.94 -13.20
CA PRO A 147 0.54 10.42 -12.91
C PRO A 147 0.53 8.93 -12.56
N SER A 148 -0.29 8.55 -11.58
CA SER A 148 -0.53 7.16 -11.23
C SER A 148 -1.21 6.41 -12.38
N LYS A 149 -0.97 5.10 -12.49
CA LYS A 149 -1.48 4.26 -13.58
C LYS A 149 -2.62 3.37 -13.10
N THR A 150 -3.60 3.16 -13.97
CA THR A 150 -4.79 2.32 -13.71
C THR A 150 -4.75 0.99 -14.45
N ASN A 151 -3.83 0.80 -15.38
CA ASN A 151 -3.68 -0.43 -16.15
C ASN A 151 -2.22 -0.89 -16.22
N ILE A 152 -2.04 -2.19 -16.41
CA ILE A 152 -0.72 -2.81 -16.35
C ILE A 152 0.20 -2.41 -17.50
N LYS A 153 -0.34 -2.13 -18.70
CA LYS A 153 0.47 -1.77 -19.88
C LYS A 153 1.21 -0.47 -19.66
N ASP A 154 0.49 0.53 -19.11
CA ASP A 154 1.07 1.83 -18.79
C ASP A 154 2.10 1.72 -17.65
N VAL A 155 1.88 0.84 -16.67
CA VAL A 155 2.86 0.56 -15.62
C VAL A 155 4.12 -0.07 -16.20
N MET A 156 4.00 -1.09 -17.04
CA MET A 156 5.16 -1.77 -17.66
C MET A 156 6.00 -0.81 -18.51
N SER A 157 5.39 0.19 -19.13
CA SER A 157 6.11 1.22 -19.88
C SER A 157 6.97 2.13 -19.00
N ASP A 158 6.54 2.38 -17.75
CA ASP A 158 7.29 3.17 -16.76
C ASP A 158 8.43 2.35 -16.12
N PHE A 159 8.32 1.01 -16.08
CA PHE A 159 9.25 0.10 -15.41
C PHE A 159 9.71 -1.04 -16.32
N PRO A 160 10.58 -0.75 -17.30
CA PRO A 160 11.13 -1.78 -18.21
C PRO A 160 12.06 -2.76 -17.49
N GLU A 161 12.62 -2.36 -16.34
CA GLU A 161 13.57 -3.15 -15.54
C GLU A 161 13.31 -2.96 -14.04
N GLY A 162 13.82 -3.89 -13.21
CA GLY A 162 13.82 -3.79 -11.75
C GLY A 162 12.56 -4.33 -11.07
N VAL A 163 11.52 -4.71 -11.82
CA VAL A 163 10.31 -5.37 -11.30
C VAL A 163 10.36 -6.86 -11.62
N ASP A 164 10.25 -7.69 -10.58
CA ASP A 164 10.36 -9.15 -10.73
C ASP A 164 9.08 -9.78 -11.25
N CYS A 165 7.90 -9.21 -10.88
CA CYS A 165 6.61 -9.71 -11.34
C CYS A 165 5.59 -8.59 -11.56
N PHE A 166 4.86 -8.68 -12.66
CA PHE A 166 3.70 -7.86 -12.99
C PHE A 166 2.43 -8.70 -12.95
N ILE A 167 1.45 -8.31 -12.13
CA ILE A 167 0.15 -8.96 -12.01
C ILE A 167 -0.90 -8.10 -12.70
N ASP A 168 -1.50 -8.62 -13.78
CA ASP A 168 -2.60 -7.98 -14.49
C ASP A 168 -3.94 -8.45 -13.92
N GLY A 169 -4.61 -7.63 -13.14
CA GLY A 169 -5.97 -7.86 -12.65
C GLY A 169 -7.01 -6.97 -13.33
N GLY A 170 -6.69 -6.44 -14.51
CA GLY A 170 -7.54 -5.48 -15.21
C GLY A 170 -7.36 -4.04 -14.74
N GLU A 171 -8.32 -3.19 -15.07
CA GLU A 171 -8.24 -1.76 -14.79
C GLU A 171 -8.63 -1.42 -13.34
N SER A 172 -7.86 -0.53 -12.69
CA SER A 172 -8.21 0.03 -11.39
C SER A 172 -9.39 0.99 -11.53
N LYS A 173 -10.46 0.74 -10.76
CA LYS A 173 -11.78 1.38 -10.99
C LYS A 173 -11.85 2.84 -10.59
N ILE A 174 -11.09 3.26 -9.55
CA ILE A 174 -11.20 4.62 -8.97
C ILE A 174 -10.32 5.62 -9.70
N GLY A 175 -9.09 5.24 -10.06
CA GLY A 175 -8.14 6.10 -10.80
C GLY A 175 -7.54 7.24 -9.97
N VAL A 176 -7.90 7.37 -8.69
CA VAL A 176 -7.40 8.41 -7.77
C VAL A 176 -6.77 7.74 -6.55
N ALA A 177 -5.63 8.26 -6.10
CA ALA A 177 -4.94 7.77 -4.91
C ALA A 177 -5.81 7.90 -3.64
N SER A 178 -5.53 7.07 -2.61
CA SER A 178 -6.28 7.06 -1.34
C SER A 178 -6.26 8.42 -0.64
N THR A 179 -7.31 8.74 0.10
CA THR A 179 -7.28 9.81 1.11
C THR A 179 -6.29 9.43 2.21
N ILE A 180 -5.46 10.37 2.68
CA ILE A 180 -4.57 10.17 3.82
C ILE A 180 -5.06 10.99 4.98
N VAL A 181 -5.33 10.35 6.11
CA VAL A 181 -5.79 10.98 7.34
C VAL A 181 -4.82 10.69 8.48
N GLN A 182 -4.61 11.68 9.36
CA GLN A 182 -3.92 11.55 10.63
C GLN A 182 -4.82 12.10 11.74
N VAL A 183 -4.88 11.42 12.88
CA VAL A 183 -5.56 11.93 14.06
C VAL A 183 -4.52 12.61 14.95
N ILE A 184 -4.74 13.89 15.28
CA ILE A 184 -3.89 14.70 16.17
C ILE A 184 -4.81 15.25 17.25
N ASP A 185 -4.50 14.97 18.52
CA ASP A 185 -5.28 15.41 19.68
C ASP A 185 -6.79 15.07 19.56
N GLY A 186 -7.09 13.90 18.99
CA GLY A 186 -8.47 13.42 18.79
C GLY A 186 -9.18 14.02 17.59
N VAL A 187 -8.52 14.88 16.81
CA VAL A 187 -9.10 15.55 15.62
C VAL A 187 -8.50 14.93 14.33
N PRO A 188 -9.31 14.51 13.35
CA PRO A 188 -8.80 14.02 12.08
C PRO A 188 -8.33 15.18 11.19
N HIS A 189 -7.16 15.03 10.59
CA HIS A 189 -6.57 15.94 9.62
C HIS A 189 -6.30 15.22 8.30
N ILE A 190 -6.86 15.72 7.20
CA ILE A 190 -6.57 15.18 5.87
C ILE A 190 -5.24 15.74 5.37
N LEU A 191 -4.25 14.87 5.24
CA LEU A 191 -2.94 15.20 4.70
C LEU A 191 -2.92 15.15 3.16
N ARG A 192 -3.80 14.35 2.58
CA ARG A 192 -4.03 14.26 1.13
C ARG A 192 -5.48 13.92 0.87
N GLN A 193 -6.15 14.74 0.07
CA GLN A 193 -7.51 14.46 -0.37
C GLN A 193 -7.50 13.39 -1.47
N GLY A 194 -8.28 12.33 -1.25
CA GLY A 194 -8.65 11.32 -2.23
C GLY A 194 -10.17 11.27 -2.37
N ILE A 195 -10.75 10.05 -2.52
CA ILE A 195 -12.20 9.89 -2.68
C ILE A 195 -12.98 9.98 -1.36
N ILE A 196 -12.35 9.65 -0.23
CA ILE A 196 -12.98 9.82 1.10
C ILE A 196 -12.85 11.27 1.52
N THR A 197 -13.98 11.93 1.81
CA THR A 197 -14.03 13.34 2.16
C THR A 197 -13.88 13.57 3.67
N ASP A 198 -13.50 14.79 4.03
CA ASP A 198 -13.42 15.25 5.43
C ASP A 198 -14.78 15.08 6.14
N GLU A 199 -15.88 15.45 5.46
CA GLU A 199 -17.24 15.28 5.99
C GLU A 199 -17.57 13.83 6.33
N GLN A 200 -17.11 12.85 5.54
CA GLN A 200 -17.35 11.44 5.79
C GLN A 200 -16.59 10.95 7.04
N ILE A 201 -15.38 11.48 7.28
CA ILE A 201 -14.57 11.13 8.45
C ILE A 201 -15.15 11.82 9.70
N ASN A 202 -15.51 13.08 9.61
CA ASN A 202 -16.06 13.86 10.72
C ASN A 202 -17.42 13.35 11.21
N LYS A 203 -18.18 12.61 10.39
CA LYS A 203 -19.42 11.94 10.84
C LYS A 203 -19.19 10.80 11.85
N LEU A 204 -17.93 10.45 12.14
CA LEU A 204 -17.59 9.45 13.17
C LEU A 204 -17.34 10.07 14.56
N ILE A 205 -17.25 11.39 14.61
CA ILE A 205 -17.15 12.18 15.85
C ILE A 205 -18.55 12.49 16.35
#